data_f82dae42746ccdd6eaf307db7d368c80
#
_entry.id   f82dae42746ccdd6eaf307db7d368c80
#
_cell.length_a   1.000
_cell.length_b   1.000
_cell.length_c   1.000
_cell.angle_alpha   90.00
_cell.angle_beta   90.00
_cell.angle_gamma   90.00
#
_symmetry.space_group_name_H-M   'P 1'
#
loop_
_entity.id
_entity.type
_entity.pdbx_description
1 polymer ?
#
loop_
_entity_poly.entity_id
_entity_poly.type
_entity_poly.pdbx_seq_one_letter_code
_entity_poly.pdbx_strand_id
1 'polypeptide(L)'
;MRAAIPGLLLHCSIGTVYCWSYVSTGIANQIGYEVKTVNWAFSLAIFFLGMSAAFLGSVVEKDIHKSSLIATICFSLGMIGTGFFVKYGTNQFDGGAGSKSPLALIGIFVCYGFIMGVGLGTGYLSPVKTLMLWFEDRKGLATGLAVAGFGAPKAIGAPIMEAMQKHMDIDKMSISLVQFIL
;
A
#
# COMPACT_ATOMS: atom_id res chain seq x y z
N MET A 1 7.45 -25.54 4.71
CA MET A 1 6.84 -24.99 3.48
C MET A 1 5.45 -24.41 3.65
N ARG A 2 4.56 -24.98 4.49
CA ARG A 2 3.16 -24.47 4.62
C ARG A 2 3.03 -23.02 5.13
N ALA A 3 3.98 -22.51 5.92
CA ALA A 3 3.92 -21.13 6.42
C ALA A 3 4.65 -20.11 5.52
N ALA A 4 5.57 -20.54 4.66
CA ALA A 4 6.30 -19.65 3.77
C ALA A 4 5.40 -19.08 2.65
N ILE A 5 4.47 -19.88 2.14
CA ILE A 5 3.55 -19.46 1.07
C ILE A 5 2.62 -18.32 1.51
N PRO A 6 1.89 -18.43 2.65
CA PRO A 6 1.08 -17.31 3.15
C PRO A 6 1.90 -16.05 3.42
N GLY A 7 3.11 -16.18 3.96
CA GLY A 7 4.01 -15.05 4.18
C GLY A 7 4.42 -14.34 2.89
N LEU A 8 4.74 -15.09 1.84
CA LEU A 8 5.04 -14.53 0.52
C LEU A 8 3.82 -13.87 -0.12
N LEU A 9 2.65 -14.48 -0.01
CA LEU A 9 1.40 -13.89 -0.51
C LEU A 9 1.07 -12.58 0.19
N LEU A 10 1.27 -12.50 1.52
CA LEU A 10 1.12 -11.26 2.26
C LEU A 10 2.11 -10.20 1.77
N HIS A 11 3.39 -10.56 1.57
CA HIS A 11 4.39 -9.64 1.01
C HIS A 11 4.02 -9.18 -0.40
N CYS A 12 3.52 -10.08 -1.24
CA CYS A 12 3.02 -9.69 -2.57
C CYS A 12 1.85 -8.71 -2.47
N SER A 13 0.92 -8.92 -1.55
CA SER A 13 -0.23 -8.01 -1.36
C SER A 13 0.21 -6.62 -0.92
N ILE A 14 1.03 -6.50 0.10
CA ILE A 14 1.52 -5.20 0.58
C ILE A 14 2.52 -4.54 -0.38
N GLY A 15 3.23 -5.33 -1.19
CA GLY A 15 4.17 -4.84 -2.21
C GLY A 15 3.50 -4.11 -3.38
N THR A 16 2.18 -4.22 -3.53
CA THR A 16 1.40 -3.44 -4.51
C THR A 16 1.50 -1.93 -4.29
N VAL A 17 1.97 -1.47 -3.14
CA VAL A 17 2.32 -0.06 -2.90
C VAL A 17 3.27 0.52 -3.95
N TYR A 18 4.15 -0.30 -4.53
CA TYR A 18 5.04 0.12 -5.62
C TYR A 18 4.34 0.37 -6.96
N CYS A 19 3.08 -0.04 -7.09
CA CYS A 19 2.25 0.30 -8.25
C CYS A 19 1.69 1.73 -8.18
N TRP A 20 1.97 2.49 -7.09
CA TRP A 20 1.57 3.89 -6.92
C TRP A 20 1.87 4.76 -8.13
N SER A 21 3.03 4.56 -8.79
CA SER A 21 3.42 5.34 -9.96
C SER A 21 2.42 5.30 -11.11
N TYR A 22 1.63 4.23 -11.24
CA TYR A 22 0.61 4.10 -12.28
C TYR A 22 -0.68 4.85 -11.94
N VAL A 23 -0.96 5.01 -10.65
CA VAL A 23 -2.20 5.63 -10.16
C VAL A 23 -2.01 7.12 -9.87
N SER A 24 -0.80 7.52 -9.47
CA SER A 24 -0.49 8.88 -9.02
C SER A 24 -0.77 9.96 -10.07
N THR A 25 -0.50 9.70 -11.35
CA THR A 25 -0.78 10.63 -12.44
C THR A 25 -2.29 10.86 -12.61
N GLY A 26 -3.05 9.78 -12.54
CA GLY A 26 -4.49 9.86 -12.64
C GLY A 26 -5.13 10.60 -11.46
N ILE A 27 -4.69 10.29 -10.24
CA ILE A 27 -5.13 11.01 -9.04
C ILE A 27 -4.77 12.49 -9.13
N ALA A 28 -3.54 12.82 -9.55
CA ALA A 28 -3.09 14.20 -9.69
C ALA A 28 -3.98 15.01 -10.64
N ASN A 29 -4.33 14.44 -11.79
CA ASN A 29 -5.23 15.07 -12.76
C ASN A 29 -6.63 15.26 -12.20
N GLN A 30 -7.11 14.31 -11.40
CA GLN A 30 -8.46 14.37 -10.82
C GLN A 30 -8.58 15.41 -9.71
N ILE A 31 -7.58 15.52 -8.83
CA ILE A 31 -7.59 16.47 -7.71
C ILE A 31 -6.99 17.85 -8.05
N GLY A 32 -6.52 18.06 -9.30
CA GLY A 32 -5.99 19.34 -9.78
C GLY A 32 -4.63 19.73 -9.21
N TYR A 33 -3.82 18.77 -8.78
CA TYR A 33 -2.46 19.02 -8.27
C TYR A 33 -1.38 18.41 -9.17
N GLU A 34 -0.15 18.89 -9.03
CA GLU A 34 1.00 18.30 -9.70
C GLU A 34 1.28 16.89 -9.18
N VAL A 35 1.67 15.98 -10.06
CA VAL A 35 2.08 14.60 -9.72
C VAL A 35 3.16 14.58 -8.64
N LYS A 36 4.07 15.56 -8.65
CA LYS A 36 5.12 15.71 -7.63
C LYS A 36 4.53 15.91 -6.24
N THR A 37 3.47 16.71 -6.10
CA THR A 37 2.78 16.94 -4.82
C THR A 37 2.08 15.67 -4.32
N VAL A 38 1.42 14.96 -5.23
CA VAL A 38 0.72 13.71 -4.89
C VAL A 38 1.70 12.59 -4.50
N ASN A 39 2.88 12.57 -5.10
CA ASN A 39 3.92 11.59 -4.77
C ASN A 39 4.50 11.75 -3.36
N TRP A 40 4.31 12.89 -2.69
CA TRP A 40 4.63 13.01 -1.26
C TRP A 40 3.85 12.03 -0.39
N ALA A 41 2.65 11.62 -0.80
CA ALA A 41 1.88 10.59 -0.10
C ALA A 41 2.63 9.25 -0.05
N PHE A 42 3.27 8.86 -1.16
CA PHE A 42 4.12 7.67 -1.20
C PHE A 42 5.35 7.80 -0.31
N SER A 43 6.01 8.96 -0.31
CA SER A 43 7.17 9.23 0.56
C SER A 43 6.78 9.14 2.03
N LEU A 44 5.62 9.68 2.41
CA LEU A 44 5.06 9.56 3.76
C LEU A 44 4.75 8.10 4.11
N ALA A 45 4.17 7.33 3.19
CA ALA A 45 3.87 5.92 3.42
C ALA A 45 5.15 5.11 3.71
N ILE A 46 6.23 5.34 2.97
CA ILE A 46 7.53 4.69 3.22
C ILE A 46 8.16 5.16 4.52
N PHE A 47 8.04 6.46 4.85
CA PHE A 47 8.50 6.98 6.14
C PHE A 47 7.78 6.31 7.31
N PHE A 48 6.45 6.24 7.27
CA PHE A 48 5.66 5.59 8.32
C PHE A 48 5.82 4.07 8.34
N LEU A 49 6.12 3.45 7.19
CA LEU A 49 6.55 2.05 7.15
C LEU A 49 7.79 1.84 8.02
N GLY A 50 8.83 2.65 7.81
CA GLY A 50 10.07 2.55 8.61
C GLY A 50 9.84 2.84 10.10
N MET A 51 9.07 3.89 10.41
CA MET A 51 8.74 4.26 11.79
C MET A 51 7.93 3.16 12.49
N SER A 52 6.88 2.66 11.87
CA SER A 52 6.05 1.61 12.45
C SER A 52 6.82 0.30 12.62
N ALA A 53 7.67 -0.07 11.66
CA ALA A 53 8.56 -1.22 11.78
C ALA A 53 9.52 -1.08 12.98
N ALA A 54 10.08 0.11 13.20
CA ALA A 54 11.00 0.37 14.30
C ALA A 54 10.30 0.32 15.68
N PHE A 55 9.14 0.96 15.81
CA PHE A 55 8.45 1.06 17.10
C PHE A 55 7.56 -0.14 17.42
N LEU A 56 6.90 -0.72 16.41
CA LEU A 56 5.98 -1.83 16.60
C LEU A 56 6.64 -3.20 16.42
N GLY A 57 7.93 -3.24 16.08
CA GLY A 57 8.67 -4.49 15.88
C GLY A 57 8.58 -5.43 17.09
N SER A 58 8.70 -4.90 18.30
CA SER A 58 8.59 -5.68 19.55
C SER A 58 7.16 -6.23 19.79
N VAL A 59 6.14 -5.55 19.29
CA VAL A 59 4.74 -6.00 19.36
C VAL A 59 4.49 -7.12 18.33
N VAL A 60 5.04 -6.97 17.13
CA VAL A 60 4.98 -8.00 16.07
C VAL A 60 5.65 -9.29 16.51
N GLU A 61 6.74 -9.19 17.26
CA GLU A 61 7.46 -10.37 17.79
C GLU A 61 6.66 -11.19 18.79
N LYS A 62 5.81 -10.54 19.57
CA LYS A 62 4.98 -11.22 20.59
C LYS A 62 3.83 -12.01 20.02
N ASP A 63 3.19 -11.48 18.97
CA ASP A 63 2.01 -12.11 18.38
C ASP A 63 1.89 -11.78 16.88
N ILE A 64 2.45 -12.64 16.05
CA ILE A 64 2.48 -12.47 14.59
C ILE A 64 1.07 -12.43 13.99
N HIS A 65 0.12 -13.20 14.56
CA HIS A 65 -1.24 -13.26 14.02
C HIS A 65 -1.99 -11.95 14.23
N LYS A 66 -1.94 -11.38 15.43
CA LYS A 66 -2.55 -10.08 15.73
C LYS A 66 -1.92 -8.96 14.91
N SER A 67 -0.60 -8.98 14.77
CA SER A 67 0.12 -7.98 13.97
C SER A 67 -0.26 -8.04 12.50
N SER A 68 -0.38 -9.23 11.93
CA SER A 68 -0.83 -9.43 10.55
C SER A 68 -2.28 -8.94 10.34
N LEU A 69 -3.16 -9.19 11.31
CA LEU A 69 -4.55 -8.72 11.26
C LEU A 69 -4.63 -7.18 11.33
N ILE A 70 -3.87 -6.56 12.24
CA ILE A 70 -3.79 -5.09 12.34
C ILE A 70 -3.25 -4.50 11.04
N ALA A 71 -2.19 -5.09 10.49
CA ALA A 71 -1.60 -4.66 9.22
C ALA A 71 -2.63 -4.69 8.09
N THR A 72 -3.37 -5.78 7.95
CA THR A 72 -4.41 -5.94 6.92
C THR A 72 -5.52 -4.91 7.09
N ILE A 73 -6.00 -4.68 8.31
CA ILE A 73 -7.05 -3.69 8.59
C ILE A 73 -6.55 -2.28 8.26
N CYS A 74 -5.37 -1.89 8.74
CA CYS A 74 -4.81 -0.55 8.47
C CYS A 74 -4.56 -0.35 6.97
N PHE A 75 -4.01 -1.35 6.29
CA PHE A 75 -3.76 -1.28 4.86
C PHE A 75 -5.07 -1.10 4.07
N SER A 76 -6.07 -1.93 4.35
CA SER A 76 -7.38 -1.86 3.68
C SER A 76 -8.10 -0.55 3.96
N LEU A 77 -8.12 -0.08 5.22
CA LEU A 77 -8.73 1.21 5.57
C LEU A 77 -8.02 2.38 4.90
N GLY A 78 -6.69 2.34 4.83
CA GLY A 78 -5.91 3.37 4.13
C GLY A 78 -6.22 3.44 2.65
N MET A 79 -6.34 2.29 1.97
CA MET A 79 -6.69 2.21 0.56
C MET A 79 -8.13 2.66 0.28
N ILE A 80 -9.10 2.16 1.06
CA ILE A 80 -10.52 2.55 0.94
C ILE A 80 -10.68 4.04 1.21
N GLY A 81 -10.06 4.56 2.27
CA GLY A 81 -10.09 5.99 2.60
C GLY A 81 -9.51 6.85 1.49
N THR A 82 -8.39 6.43 0.89
CA THR A 82 -7.79 7.13 -0.26
C THR A 82 -8.76 7.20 -1.43
N GLY A 83 -9.37 6.08 -1.82
CA GLY A 83 -10.36 6.03 -2.90
C GLY A 83 -11.59 6.91 -2.60
N PHE A 84 -12.05 6.91 -1.34
CA PHE A 84 -13.16 7.76 -0.90
C PHE A 84 -12.83 9.26 -1.04
N PHE A 85 -11.66 9.70 -0.55
CA PHE A 85 -11.26 11.10 -0.65
C PHE A 85 -10.98 11.55 -2.08
N VAL A 86 -10.44 10.69 -2.93
CA VAL A 86 -10.25 10.98 -4.36
C VAL A 86 -11.61 11.16 -5.05
N LYS A 87 -12.59 10.31 -4.76
CA LYS A 87 -13.90 10.36 -5.40
C LYS A 87 -14.80 11.50 -4.88
N TYR A 88 -14.96 11.57 -3.57
CA TYR A 88 -15.91 12.49 -2.94
C TYR A 88 -15.31 13.84 -2.57
N GLY A 89 -14.01 13.90 -2.32
CA GLY A 89 -13.32 15.16 -2.04
C GLY A 89 -13.29 16.11 -3.23
N THR A 90 -13.30 15.57 -4.46
CA THR A 90 -13.36 16.38 -5.70
C THR A 90 -14.77 16.79 -6.10
N ASN A 91 -15.77 15.91 -5.90
CA ASN A 91 -17.12 16.14 -6.42
C ASN A 91 -18.01 17.04 -5.54
N GLN A 92 -17.76 17.07 -4.22
CA GLN A 92 -18.66 17.76 -3.28
C GLN A 92 -18.19 19.13 -2.81
N PHE A 93 -16.90 19.42 -2.88
CA PHE A 93 -16.34 20.62 -2.24
C PHE A 93 -15.70 21.64 -3.19
N ASP A 94 -15.26 21.26 -4.41
CA ASP A 94 -14.43 22.12 -5.26
C ASP A 94 -14.82 22.19 -6.74
N GLY A 95 -16.06 22.00 -7.11
CA GLY A 95 -16.53 22.36 -8.46
C GLY A 95 -16.15 21.45 -9.62
N GLY A 96 -15.79 20.19 -9.37
CA GLY A 96 -15.58 19.19 -10.43
C GLY A 96 -14.13 18.73 -10.62
N ALA A 97 -13.96 17.70 -11.45
CA ALA A 97 -12.65 17.13 -11.77
C ALA A 97 -11.70 18.18 -12.37
N GLY A 98 -10.48 18.26 -11.81
CA GLY A 98 -9.45 19.21 -12.24
C GLY A 98 -9.37 20.51 -11.43
N SER A 99 -10.30 20.77 -10.51
CA SER A 99 -10.19 21.86 -9.52
C SER A 99 -9.29 21.43 -8.36
N LYS A 100 -8.50 22.37 -7.82
CA LYS A 100 -7.62 22.07 -6.67
C LYS A 100 -8.45 21.73 -5.44
N SER A 101 -8.38 20.49 -4.97
CA SER A 101 -9.06 20.02 -3.78
C SER A 101 -8.09 19.77 -2.62
N PRO A 102 -7.93 20.72 -1.69
CA PRO A 102 -7.05 20.55 -0.54
C PRO A 102 -7.54 19.44 0.40
N LEU A 103 -8.87 19.23 0.49
CA LEU A 103 -9.45 18.16 1.29
C LEU A 103 -9.06 16.77 0.77
N ALA A 104 -9.12 16.57 -0.55
CA ALA A 104 -8.70 15.32 -1.17
C ALA A 104 -7.21 15.07 -0.95
N LEU A 105 -6.37 16.09 -1.09
CA LEU A 105 -4.92 15.97 -0.87
C LEU A 105 -4.59 15.59 0.58
N ILE A 106 -5.20 16.26 1.56
CA ILE A 106 -5.01 15.94 2.99
C ILE A 106 -5.52 14.52 3.28
N GLY A 107 -6.67 14.16 2.74
CA GLY A 107 -7.24 12.82 2.87
C GLY A 107 -6.29 11.72 2.35
N ILE A 108 -5.66 11.96 1.20
CA ILE A 108 -4.65 11.03 0.64
C ILE A 108 -3.41 10.94 1.56
N PHE A 109 -2.91 12.06 2.07
CA PHE A 109 -1.76 12.05 2.98
C PHE A 109 -2.05 11.30 4.29
N VAL A 110 -3.24 11.46 4.85
CA VAL A 110 -3.65 10.76 6.08
C VAL A 110 -3.95 9.29 5.79
N CYS A 111 -4.76 8.98 4.80
CA CYS A 111 -5.19 7.60 4.55
C CYS A 111 -4.07 6.77 3.92
N TYR A 112 -3.49 7.23 2.83
CA TYR A 112 -2.43 6.50 2.13
C TYR A 112 -1.08 6.65 2.85
N GLY A 113 -0.69 7.89 3.19
CA GLY A 113 0.61 8.16 3.80
C GLY A 113 0.72 7.59 5.21
N PHE A 114 -0.22 7.94 6.11
CA PHE A 114 -0.13 7.57 7.51
C PHE A 114 -0.75 6.20 7.81
N ILE A 115 -2.05 6.02 7.60
CA ILE A 115 -2.78 4.81 8.03
C ILE A 115 -2.24 3.58 7.29
N MET A 116 -2.14 3.65 5.97
CA MET A 116 -1.61 2.56 5.17
C MET A 116 -0.11 2.34 5.44
N GLY A 117 0.68 3.42 5.62
CA GLY A 117 2.10 3.33 5.95
C GLY A 117 2.37 2.57 7.25
N VAL A 118 1.58 2.80 8.30
CA VAL A 118 1.64 2.02 9.55
C VAL A 118 1.28 0.55 9.31
N GLY A 119 0.24 0.29 8.51
CA GLY A 119 -0.13 -1.06 8.11
C GLY A 119 0.98 -1.78 7.33
N LEU A 120 1.65 -1.07 6.43
CA LEU A 120 2.78 -1.60 5.67
C LEU A 120 3.93 -2.05 6.57
N GLY A 121 4.33 -1.25 7.55
CA GLY A 121 5.46 -1.58 8.41
C GLY A 121 5.19 -2.77 9.33
N THR A 122 3.99 -2.85 9.93
CA THR A 122 3.58 -4.01 10.73
C THR A 122 3.43 -5.26 9.86
N GLY A 123 2.87 -5.11 8.66
CA GLY A 123 2.70 -6.20 7.69
C GLY A 123 4.00 -6.71 7.11
N TYR A 124 4.99 -5.83 6.90
CA TYR A 124 6.31 -6.19 6.38
C TYR A 124 7.10 -7.09 7.34
N LEU A 125 7.06 -6.79 8.64
CA LEU A 125 7.83 -7.54 9.64
C LEU A 125 7.33 -8.96 9.86
N SER A 126 6.02 -9.20 9.77
CA SER A 126 5.41 -10.51 10.05
C SER A 126 5.95 -11.62 9.14
N PRO A 127 5.94 -11.50 7.80
CA PRO A 127 6.50 -12.52 6.92
C PRO A 127 8.02 -12.65 7.01
N VAL A 128 8.75 -11.53 7.19
CA VAL A 128 10.21 -11.56 7.36
C VAL A 128 10.59 -12.42 8.56
N LYS A 129 9.95 -12.17 9.71
CA LYS A 129 10.16 -12.97 10.92
C LYS A 129 9.79 -14.43 10.73
N THR A 130 8.64 -14.69 10.15
CA THR A 130 8.19 -16.07 9.86
C THR A 130 9.18 -16.80 8.98
N LEU A 131 9.67 -16.20 7.91
CA LEU A 131 10.63 -16.80 7.01
C LEU A 131 12.00 -17.04 7.72
N MET A 132 12.46 -16.09 8.54
CA MET A 132 13.69 -16.26 9.30
C MET A 132 13.62 -17.42 10.32
N LEU A 133 12.46 -17.64 10.94
CA LEU A 133 12.23 -18.76 11.85
C LEU A 133 12.18 -20.11 11.12
N TRP A 134 11.68 -20.13 9.89
CA TRP A 134 11.59 -21.36 9.09
C TRP A 134 12.92 -21.74 8.39
N PHE A 135 13.77 -20.77 8.10
CA PHE A 135 15.05 -20.96 7.41
C PHE A 135 16.22 -20.54 8.32
N GLU A 136 16.29 -21.11 9.53
CA GLU A 136 17.34 -20.77 10.52
C GLU A 136 18.77 -20.96 9.98
N ASP A 137 18.98 -22.02 9.18
CA ASP A 137 20.29 -22.32 8.60
C ASP A 137 20.66 -21.41 7.43
N ARG A 138 19.68 -20.69 6.83
CA ARG A 138 19.86 -19.88 5.62
C ARG A 138 19.13 -18.54 5.73
N LYS A 139 19.42 -17.78 6.77
CA LYS A 139 18.77 -16.47 7.05
C LYS A 139 18.86 -15.48 5.89
N GLY A 140 19.99 -15.47 5.17
CA GLY A 140 20.17 -14.63 3.99
C GLY A 140 19.19 -14.97 2.84
N LEU A 141 18.96 -16.26 2.61
CA LEU A 141 17.97 -16.71 1.62
C LEU A 141 16.53 -16.35 2.05
N ALA A 142 16.23 -16.50 3.34
CA ALA A 142 14.93 -16.12 3.91
C ALA A 142 14.65 -14.63 3.71
N THR A 143 15.61 -13.77 4.04
CA THR A 143 15.50 -12.33 3.86
C THR A 143 15.42 -11.94 2.39
N GLY A 144 16.25 -12.55 1.54
CA GLY A 144 16.22 -12.31 0.09
C GLY A 144 14.88 -12.69 -0.54
N LEU A 145 14.28 -13.80 -0.12
CA LEU A 145 12.98 -14.26 -0.59
C LEU A 145 11.86 -13.32 -0.13
N ALA A 146 11.93 -12.83 1.11
CA ALA A 146 10.98 -11.86 1.65
C ALA A 146 11.02 -10.55 0.86
N VAL A 147 12.21 -9.99 0.61
CA VAL A 147 12.39 -8.75 -0.14
C VAL A 147 11.97 -8.93 -1.60
N ALA A 148 12.32 -10.06 -2.22
CA ALA A 148 11.89 -10.38 -3.58
C ALA A 148 10.35 -10.46 -3.68
N GLY A 149 9.69 -11.12 -2.70
CA GLY A 149 8.22 -11.19 -2.62
C GLY A 149 7.58 -9.81 -2.49
N PHE A 150 8.20 -8.87 -1.77
CA PHE A 150 7.72 -7.50 -1.64
C PHE A 150 7.93 -6.65 -2.92
N GLY A 151 8.98 -6.92 -3.69
CA GLY A 151 9.26 -6.24 -4.97
C GLY A 151 8.53 -6.83 -6.19
N ALA A 152 8.25 -8.13 -6.19
CA ALA A 152 7.65 -8.85 -7.31
C ALA A 152 6.28 -8.31 -7.78
N PRO A 153 5.39 -7.81 -6.92
CA PRO A 153 4.09 -7.28 -7.32
C PRO A 153 4.15 -6.17 -8.34
N LYS A 154 5.20 -5.36 -8.34
CA LYS A 154 5.38 -4.33 -9.35
C LYS A 154 5.56 -4.93 -10.74
N ALA A 155 6.34 -6.00 -10.87
CA ALA A 155 6.58 -6.66 -12.15
C ALA A 155 5.32 -7.33 -12.73
N ILE A 156 4.49 -7.89 -11.85
CA ILE A 156 3.23 -8.56 -12.24
C ILE A 156 2.10 -7.54 -12.37
N GLY A 157 2.02 -6.59 -11.44
CA GLY A 157 0.96 -5.60 -11.38
C GLY A 157 1.06 -4.52 -12.46
N ALA A 158 2.27 -4.17 -12.92
CA ALA A 158 2.44 -3.15 -13.93
C ALA A 158 1.64 -3.41 -15.22
N PRO A 159 1.76 -4.56 -15.90
CA PRO A 159 0.99 -4.83 -17.11
C PRO A 159 -0.51 -4.93 -16.85
N ILE A 160 -0.92 -5.41 -15.68
CA ILE A 160 -2.34 -5.47 -15.29
C ILE A 160 -2.88 -4.05 -15.12
N MET A 161 -2.14 -3.19 -14.42
CA MET A 161 -2.50 -1.79 -14.21
C MET A 161 -2.60 -1.01 -15.52
N GLU A 162 -1.64 -1.19 -16.44
CA GLU A 162 -1.69 -0.56 -17.76
C GLU A 162 -2.90 -1.01 -18.56
N ALA A 163 -3.25 -2.30 -18.51
CA ALA A 163 -4.44 -2.82 -19.15
C ALA A 163 -5.72 -2.24 -18.54
N MET A 164 -5.77 -2.11 -17.21
CA MET A 164 -6.92 -1.51 -16.51
C MET A 164 -7.07 -0.03 -16.84
N GLN A 165 -5.98 0.74 -16.90
CA GLN A 165 -6.03 2.17 -17.29
C GLN A 165 -6.60 2.40 -18.68
N LYS A 166 -6.42 1.45 -19.60
CA LYS A 166 -6.97 1.55 -20.97
C LYS A 166 -8.47 1.29 -21.04
N HIS A 167 -9.02 0.58 -20.08
CA HIS A 167 -10.41 0.08 -20.12
C HIS A 167 -11.32 0.62 -19.02
N MET A 168 -10.79 1.32 -18.02
CA MET A 168 -11.54 1.77 -16.84
C MET A 168 -11.19 3.20 -16.47
N ASP A 169 -12.22 3.96 -16.03
CA ASP A 169 -12.02 5.27 -15.41
C ASP A 169 -11.26 5.14 -14.08
N ILE A 170 -10.49 6.17 -13.74
CA ILE A 170 -9.59 6.21 -12.58
C ILE A 170 -10.33 5.95 -11.26
N ASP A 171 -11.58 6.43 -11.16
CA ASP A 171 -12.43 6.22 -9.98
C ASP A 171 -12.70 4.73 -9.73
N LYS A 172 -13.01 4.01 -10.79
CA LYS A 172 -13.26 2.56 -10.77
C LYS A 172 -11.97 1.79 -10.53
N MET A 173 -10.83 2.31 -11.00
CA MET A 173 -9.53 1.69 -10.83
C MET A 173 -9.07 1.72 -9.37
N SER A 174 -9.28 2.82 -8.64
CA SER A 174 -8.95 2.90 -7.21
C SER A 174 -9.75 1.90 -6.38
N ILE A 175 -11.04 1.73 -6.67
CA ILE A 175 -11.92 0.76 -6.00
C ILE A 175 -11.54 -0.68 -6.40
N SER A 176 -11.25 -0.91 -7.67
CA SER A 176 -10.88 -2.22 -8.21
C SER A 176 -9.53 -2.71 -7.67
N LEU A 177 -8.59 -1.78 -7.40
CA LEU A 177 -7.33 -2.07 -6.72
C LEU A 177 -7.56 -2.58 -5.30
N VAL A 178 -8.48 -1.99 -4.57
CA VAL A 178 -8.86 -2.47 -3.24
C VAL A 178 -9.44 -3.89 -3.33
N GLN A 179 -10.30 -4.16 -4.32
CA GLN A 179 -10.86 -5.50 -4.55
C GLN A 179 -9.83 -6.54 -4.99
N PHE A 180 -8.77 -6.14 -5.70
CA PHE A 180 -7.73 -7.06 -6.14
C PHE A 180 -6.74 -7.42 -5.00
N ILE A 181 -6.65 -6.58 -3.98
CA ILE A 181 -5.72 -6.73 -2.85
C ILE A 181 -6.38 -7.44 -1.65
N LEU A 182 -7.71 -7.37 -1.52
CA LEU A 182 -8.49 -8.09 -0.51
C LEU A 182 -8.81 -9.52 -0.94
#